data_6bb863340e908942a2123df2693b6502
#
_entry.id   6bb863340e908942a2123df2693b6502
#
_cell.length_a   1.000
_cell.length_b   1.000
_cell.length_c   1.000
_cell.angle_alpha   90.00
_cell.angle_beta   90.00
_cell.angle_gamma   90.00
#
_symmetry.space_group_name_H-M   'P 1'
#
loop_
_entity.id
_entity.type
_entity.pdbx_description
1 polymer ?
#
loop_
_entity_poly.entity_id
_entity_poly.type
_entity_poly.pdbx_seq_one_letter_code
_entity_poly.pdbx_strand_id
1 'polypeptide(L)'
;MTHTDTDFPLFRLADAYLMYAELAANNVASASKSVARGYVNTLRTRAGAPLIANDSDITPDFILDERARELYWEGHRRQDLIRANKFTGSAKLWQWKGNALNGASIDSKFNVYPIPQTELNTNSNLTQNTGY
;
A
#
# COMPACT_ATOMS: atom_id res chain seq x y z
N MET A 1 30.30 -9.38 12.16
CA MET A 1 29.15 -8.95 11.35
C MET A 1 29.36 -7.49 11.04
N THR A 2 29.47 -7.15 9.78
CA THR A 2 29.47 -5.74 9.35
C THR A 2 28.02 -5.28 9.30
N HIS A 3 27.66 -4.32 10.16
CA HIS A 3 26.38 -3.65 10.07
C HIS A 3 26.40 -2.71 8.87
N THR A 4 25.27 -2.60 8.15
CA THR A 4 25.12 -1.60 7.10
C THR A 4 24.84 -0.25 7.73
N ASP A 5 25.46 0.81 7.22
CA ASP A 5 25.19 2.20 7.65
C ASP A 5 23.96 2.80 6.93
N THR A 6 23.09 1.92 6.40
CA THR A 6 21.88 2.35 5.68
C THR A 6 20.75 2.57 6.65
N ASP A 7 20.27 3.82 6.73
CA ASP A 7 19.10 4.18 7.52
C ASP A 7 17.81 3.68 6.83
N PHE A 8 16.85 3.24 7.63
CA PHE A 8 15.50 2.94 7.15
C PHE A 8 14.61 4.18 7.33
N PRO A 9 14.09 4.78 6.25
CA PRO A 9 13.25 5.96 6.35
C PRO A 9 11.88 5.58 6.94
N LEU A 10 11.55 6.14 8.10
CA LEU A 10 10.21 5.97 8.69
C LEU A 10 9.18 6.89 8.02
N PHE A 11 9.58 8.11 7.68
CA PHE A 11 8.75 9.10 7.01
C PHE A 11 9.56 9.82 5.95
N ARG A 12 8.97 10.05 4.79
CA ARG A 12 9.57 10.88 3.76
C ARG A 12 8.52 11.64 2.95
N LEU A 13 8.94 12.75 2.36
CA LEU A 13 8.04 13.68 1.65
C LEU A 13 7.25 13.01 0.53
N ALA A 14 7.81 12.00 -0.13
CA ALA A 14 7.12 11.25 -1.18
C ALA A 14 5.86 10.55 -0.67
N ASP A 15 5.87 9.98 0.55
CA ASP A 15 4.69 9.39 1.15
C ASP A 15 3.61 10.46 1.40
N ALA A 16 3.98 11.64 1.94
CA ALA A 16 3.04 12.75 2.13
C ALA A 16 2.41 13.21 0.80
N TYR A 17 3.19 13.32 -0.26
CA TYR A 17 2.67 13.66 -1.60
C TYR A 17 1.68 12.62 -2.12
N LEU A 18 1.98 11.34 -1.94
CA LEU A 18 1.12 10.25 -2.38
C LEU A 18 -0.12 10.09 -1.49
N MET A 19 -0.05 10.39 -0.17
CA MET A 19 -1.24 10.48 0.69
C MET A 19 -2.19 11.59 0.22
N TYR A 20 -1.67 12.77 -0.10
CA TYR A 20 -2.50 13.84 -0.68
C TYR A 20 -3.12 13.40 -2.01
N ALA A 21 -2.34 12.76 -2.88
CA ALA A 21 -2.84 12.28 -4.15
C ALA A 21 -3.91 11.20 -3.99
N GLU A 22 -3.83 10.35 -2.97
CA GLU A 22 -4.86 9.37 -2.64
C GLU A 22 -6.17 10.05 -2.20
N LEU A 23 -6.11 11.10 -1.38
CA LEU A 23 -7.30 11.90 -1.02
C LEU A 23 -7.97 12.50 -2.25
N ALA A 24 -7.18 13.10 -3.16
CA ALA A 24 -7.70 13.68 -4.39
C ALA A 24 -8.30 12.62 -5.32
N ALA A 25 -7.66 11.46 -5.45
CA ALA A 25 -8.14 10.33 -6.25
C ALA A 25 -9.50 9.81 -5.74
N ASN A 26 -9.71 9.84 -4.43
CA ASN A 26 -10.97 9.47 -3.78
C ASN A 26 -12.00 10.62 -3.71
N ASN A 27 -11.74 11.73 -4.40
CA ASN A 27 -12.62 12.91 -4.49
C ASN A 27 -12.96 13.55 -3.13
N VAL A 28 -12.01 13.54 -2.18
CA VAL A 28 -12.16 14.26 -0.91
C VAL A 28 -12.17 15.77 -1.21
N ALA A 29 -13.17 16.49 -0.72
CA ALA A 29 -13.43 17.88 -1.08
C ALA A 29 -12.27 18.85 -0.82
N SER A 30 -11.40 18.55 0.17
CA SER A 30 -10.24 19.37 0.50
C SER A 30 -8.99 19.09 -0.37
N ALA A 31 -9.07 18.14 -1.31
CA ALA A 31 -7.94 17.74 -2.15
C ALA A 31 -8.25 17.94 -3.64
N SER A 32 -7.30 18.50 -4.39
CA SER A 32 -7.42 18.78 -5.82
C SER A 32 -6.59 17.79 -6.65
N LYS A 33 -7.20 17.21 -7.70
CA LYS A 33 -6.49 16.33 -8.65
C LYS A 33 -5.37 17.05 -9.39
N SER A 34 -5.53 18.36 -9.68
CA SER A 34 -4.49 19.15 -10.34
C SER A 34 -3.25 19.30 -9.44
N VAL A 35 -3.45 19.59 -8.15
CA VAL A 35 -2.34 19.65 -7.17
C VAL A 35 -1.71 18.27 -6.99
N ALA A 36 -2.53 17.21 -6.86
CA ALA A 36 -2.06 15.83 -6.76
C ALA A 36 -1.20 15.42 -7.97
N ARG A 37 -1.62 15.78 -9.18
CA ARG A 37 -0.84 15.55 -10.40
C ARG A 37 0.52 16.25 -10.34
N GLY A 38 0.58 17.48 -9.81
CA GLY A 38 1.83 18.20 -9.59
C GLY A 38 2.77 17.44 -8.66
N TYR A 39 2.27 16.95 -7.53
CA TYR A 39 3.07 16.16 -6.58
C TYR A 39 3.56 14.85 -7.19
N VAL A 40 2.69 14.09 -7.84
CA VAL A 40 3.06 12.86 -8.53
C VAL A 40 4.11 13.13 -9.61
N ASN A 41 3.94 14.18 -10.40
CA ASN A 41 4.90 14.53 -11.45
C ASN A 41 6.26 14.97 -10.89
N THR A 42 6.30 15.56 -9.70
CA THR A 42 7.57 15.85 -9.00
C THR A 42 8.34 14.54 -8.70
N LEU A 43 7.65 13.51 -8.22
CA LEU A 43 8.25 12.20 -7.96
C LEU A 43 8.70 11.52 -9.26
N ARG A 44 7.85 11.55 -10.28
CA ARG A 44 8.13 10.94 -11.59
C ARG A 44 9.29 11.63 -12.30
N THR A 45 9.41 12.96 -12.20
CA THR A 45 10.57 13.70 -12.74
C THR A 45 11.87 13.24 -12.09
N ARG A 46 11.89 13.12 -10.77
CA ARG A 46 13.05 12.61 -10.05
C ARG A 46 13.43 11.18 -10.48
N ALA A 47 12.43 10.34 -10.75
CA ALA A 47 12.62 8.96 -11.17
C ALA A 47 12.91 8.80 -12.68
N GLY A 48 12.90 9.88 -13.46
CA GLY A 48 13.04 9.82 -14.93
C GLY A 48 11.85 9.12 -15.62
N ALA A 49 10.68 9.08 -14.98
CA ALA A 49 9.48 8.43 -15.51
C ALA A 49 8.60 9.41 -16.32
N PRO A 50 7.81 8.91 -17.29
CA PRO A 50 6.89 9.76 -18.07
C PRO A 50 5.90 10.50 -17.17
N LEU A 51 5.67 11.79 -17.43
CA LEU A 51 4.76 12.62 -16.65
C LEU A 51 3.30 12.30 -16.96
N ILE A 52 2.43 12.55 -15.96
CA ILE A 52 0.97 12.47 -16.12
C ILE A 52 0.47 13.75 -16.76
N ALA A 53 -0.29 13.62 -17.84
CA ALA A 53 -0.79 14.76 -18.60
C ALA A 53 -2.13 15.30 -18.04
N ASN A 54 -3.04 14.42 -17.59
CA ASN A 54 -4.40 14.81 -17.25
C ASN A 54 -4.74 14.56 -15.79
N ASP A 55 -5.57 15.42 -15.21
CA ASP A 55 -6.10 15.25 -13.85
C ASP A 55 -6.99 13.99 -13.72
N SER A 56 -7.62 13.57 -14.82
CA SER A 56 -8.42 12.34 -14.89
C SER A 56 -7.62 11.07 -14.64
N ASP A 57 -6.31 11.11 -14.86
CA ASP A 57 -5.41 9.96 -14.66
C ASP A 57 -5.12 9.73 -13.18
N ILE A 58 -5.43 10.72 -12.33
CA ILE A 58 -5.35 10.59 -10.85
C ILE A 58 -6.54 9.78 -10.37
N THR A 59 -6.38 8.46 -10.40
CA THR A 59 -7.37 7.47 -9.96
C THR A 59 -6.86 6.70 -8.74
N PRO A 60 -7.74 6.11 -7.90
CA PRO A 60 -7.32 5.31 -6.75
C PRO A 60 -6.36 4.18 -7.13
N ASP A 61 -6.64 3.49 -8.24
CA ASP A 61 -5.80 2.39 -8.72
C ASP A 61 -4.42 2.86 -9.18
N PHE A 62 -4.40 3.97 -9.92
CA PHE A 62 -3.14 4.56 -10.36
C PHE A 62 -2.28 4.97 -9.15
N ILE A 63 -2.86 5.65 -8.16
CA ILE A 63 -2.11 6.08 -6.96
C ILE A 63 -1.65 4.89 -6.13
N LEU A 64 -2.48 3.85 -5.99
CA LEU A 64 -2.09 2.62 -5.31
C LEU A 64 -0.87 1.95 -5.96
N ASP A 65 -0.79 1.96 -7.29
CA ASP A 65 0.33 1.39 -8.02
C ASP A 65 1.55 2.36 -8.05
N GLU A 66 1.33 3.68 -8.02
CA GLU A 66 2.41 4.67 -7.88
C GLU A 66 3.07 4.59 -6.50
N ARG A 67 2.28 4.41 -5.42
CA ARG A 67 2.79 4.12 -4.08
C ARG A 67 3.66 2.86 -4.06
N ALA A 68 3.25 1.81 -4.77
CA ALA A 68 4.03 0.58 -4.86
C ALA A 68 5.38 0.76 -5.57
N ARG A 69 5.45 1.65 -6.57
CA ARG A 69 6.71 1.98 -7.27
C ARG A 69 7.62 2.86 -6.42
N GLU A 70 7.05 3.90 -5.83
CA GLU A 70 7.80 4.92 -5.10
C GLU A 70 8.27 4.43 -3.72
N LEU A 71 7.44 3.66 -3.01
CA LEU A 71 7.68 3.20 -1.63
C LEU A 71 8.08 1.72 -1.59
N TYR A 72 8.72 1.24 -2.66
CA TYR A 72 9.17 -0.14 -2.76
C TYR A 72 10.17 -0.47 -1.66
N TRP A 73 9.96 -1.60 -0.96
CA TRP A 73 10.75 -2.06 0.20
C TRP A 73 10.63 -1.21 1.47
N GLU A 74 9.71 -0.26 1.54
CA GLU A 74 9.48 0.58 2.73
C GLU A 74 8.35 0.06 3.64
N GLY A 75 7.86 -1.15 3.41
CA GLY A 75 6.87 -1.81 4.28
C GLY A 75 5.41 -1.36 4.08
N HIS A 76 5.12 -0.43 3.17
CA HIS A 76 3.79 0.17 3.01
C HIS A 76 2.79 -0.72 2.26
N ARG A 77 3.25 -1.58 1.35
CA ARG A 77 2.37 -2.25 0.36
C ARG A 77 1.20 -3.02 0.95
N ARG A 78 1.43 -3.78 2.04
CA ARG A 78 0.37 -4.55 2.68
C ARG A 78 -0.74 -3.65 3.21
N GLN A 79 -0.39 -2.58 3.92
CA GLN A 79 -1.34 -1.62 4.47
C GLN A 79 -2.10 -0.88 3.38
N ASP A 80 -1.43 -0.45 2.32
CA ASP A 80 -2.04 0.19 1.16
C ASP A 80 -3.08 -0.72 0.51
N LEU A 81 -2.76 -1.99 0.32
CA LEU A 81 -3.68 -2.96 -0.27
C LEU A 81 -4.88 -3.26 0.64
N ILE A 82 -4.68 -3.36 1.97
CA ILE A 82 -5.77 -3.54 2.93
C ILE A 82 -6.70 -2.33 2.90
N ARG A 83 -6.16 -1.11 2.96
CA ARG A 83 -6.93 0.15 2.93
C ARG A 83 -7.73 0.30 1.63
N ALA A 84 -7.17 -0.17 0.52
CA ALA A 84 -7.84 -0.17 -0.78
C ALA A 84 -8.79 -1.37 -0.99
N ASN A 85 -8.99 -2.24 -0.01
CA ASN A 85 -9.77 -3.49 -0.10
C ASN A 85 -9.29 -4.42 -1.23
N LYS A 86 -7.97 -4.48 -1.46
CA LYS A 86 -7.34 -5.26 -2.54
C LYS A 86 -6.31 -6.28 -2.03
N PHE A 87 -6.14 -6.40 -0.72
CA PHE A 87 -5.19 -7.36 -0.14
C PHE A 87 -5.74 -8.78 -0.14
N THR A 88 -7.02 -8.94 0.23
CA THR A 88 -7.72 -10.22 0.31
C THR A 88 -8.83 -10.31 -0.72
N GLY A 89 -9.41 -11.51 -0.87
CA GLY A 89 -10.41 -11.76 -1.90
C GLY A 89 -9.83 -11.79 -3.32
N SER A 90 -10.66 -11.49 -4.31
CA SER A 90 -10.32 -11.57 -5.73
C SER A 90 -10.23 -10.20 -6.45
N ALA A 91 -10.34 -9.08 -5.69
CA ALA A 91 -10.37 -7.74 -6.28
C ALA A 91 -9.04 -7.35 -6.98
N LYS A 92 -7.91 -7.91 -6.54
CA LYS A 92 -6.61 -7.80 -7.22
C LYS A 92 -5.89 -9.15 -7.12
N LEU A 93 -5.73 -9.82 -8.25
CA LEU A 93 -4.97 -11.06 -8.34
C LEU A 93 -3.63 -10.78 -9.03
N TRP A 94 -2.60 -11.50 -8.60
CA TRP A 94 -1.28 -11.48 -9.22
C TRP A 94 -1.00 -12.84 -9.83
N GLN A 95 -0.62 -12.84 -11.10
CA GLN A 95 -0.22 -14.07 -11.79
C GLN A 95 0.87 -14.82 -11.02
N TRP A 96 0.75 -16.12 -10.99
CA TRP A 96 1.65 -17.08 -10.31
C TRP A 96 1.67 -16.98 -8.78
N LYS A 97 0.96 -16.04 -8.17
CA LYS A 97 0.81 -16.00 -6.72
C LYS A 97 -0.22 -17.02 -6.25
N GLY A 98 0.11 -17.74 -5.18
CA GLY A 98 -0.71 -18.84 -4.67
C GLY A 98 -0.68 -20.09 -5.56
N ASN A 99 0.42 -20.32 -6.31
CA ASN A 99 0.64 -21.46 -7.22
C ASN A 99 -0.42 -21.59 -8.33
N ALA A 100 -1.06 -20.51 -8.73
CA ALA A 100 -2.03 -20.48 -9.81
C ALA A 100 -1.62 -19.52 -10.92
N LEU A 101 -1.76 -19.92 -12.19
CA LEU A 101 -1.39 -19.10 -13.35
C LEU A 101 -2.01 -17.71 -13.30
N ASN A 102 -3.30 -17.62 -12.99
CA ASN A 102 -4.03 -16.37 -12.93
C ASN A 102 -4.07 -15.75 -11.51
N GLY A 103 -3.29 -16.30 -10.58
CA GLY A 103 -3.31 -15.94 -9.19
C GLY A 103 -4.44 -16.62 -8.41
N ALA A 104 -4.32 -16.66 -7.08
CA ALA A 104 -5.34 -17.17 -6.17
C ALA A 104 -5.81 -16.06 -5.24
N SER A 105 -7.09 -16.12 -4.84
CA SER A 105 -7.63 -15.24 -3.81
C SER A 105 -7.00 -15.55 -2.46
N ILE A 106 -6.84 -14.50 -1.65
CA ILE A 106 -6.31 -14.58 -0.28
C ILE A 106 -7.49 -14.52 0.68
N ASP A 107 -7.50 -15.41 1.68
CA ASP A 107 -8.54 -15.43 2.72
C ASP A 107 -8.56 -14.12 3.51
N SER A 108 -9.75 -13.63 3.86
CA SER A 108 -9.98 -12.38 4.59
C SER A 108 -9.33 -12.34 5.98
N LYS A 109 -9.11 -13.49 6.61
CA LYS A 109 -8.41 -13.57 7.90
C LYS A 109 -7.03 -12.92 7.85
N PHE A 110 -6.36 -12.95 6.70
CA PHE A 110 -5.04 -12.35 6.54
C PHE A 110 -5.01 -10.81 6.55
N ASN A 111 -6.17 -10.14 6.64
CA ASN A 111 -6.19 -8.68 6.90
C ASN A 111 -5.66 -8.33 8.29
N VAL A 112 -5.79 -9.23 9.24
CA VAL A 112 -5.22 -9.10 10.59
C VAL A 112 -4.15 -10.16 10.83
N TYR A 113 -3.25 -9.93 11.77
CA TYR A 113 -2.29 -10.95 12.19
C TYR A 113 -2.89 -11.82 13.31
N PRO A 114 -2.50 -13.10 13.39
CA PRO A 114 -2.83 -13.90 14.57
C PRO A 114 -2.14 -13.34 15.82
N ILE A 115 -2.81 -13.50 16.96
CA ILE A 115 -2.16 -13.27 18.26
C ILE A 115 -1.18 -14.43 18.50
N PRO A 116 0.08 -14.16 18.88
CA PRO A 116 1.04 -15.23 19.15
C PRO A 116 0.52 -16.19 20.21
N GLN A 117 0.74 -17.49 20.03
CA GLN A 117 0.27 -18.51 20.97
C GLN A 117 0.84 -18.31 22.39
N THR A 118 2.04 -17.79 22.51
CA THR A 118 2.66 -17.44 23.80
C THR A 118 1.83 -16.44 24.58
N GLU A 119 1.29 -15.41 23.90
CA GLU A 119 0.46 -14.38 24.52
C GLU A 119 -0.90 -14.95 24.97
N LEU A 120 -1.51 -15.79 24.13
CA LEU A 120 -2.77 -16.47 24.47
C LEU A 120 -2.58 -17.39 25.70
N ASN A 121 -1.46 -18.08 25.79
CA ASN A 121 -1.18 -18.97 26.93
C ASN A 121 -0.91 -18.19 28.23
N THR A 122 -0.40 -16.97 28.14
CA THR A 122 -0.05 -16.14 29.29
C THR A 122 -1.23 -15.32 29.81
N ASN A 123 -2.14 -14.93 28.92
CA ASN A 123 -3.28 -14.09 29.26
C ASN A 123 -4.60 -14.75 28.82
N SER A 124 -5.30 -15.36 29.74
CA SER A 124 -6.58 -16.06 29.51
C SER A 124 -7.74 -15.15 29.08
N ASN A 125 -7.57 -13.81 29.16
CA ASN A 125 -8.58 -12.86 28.68
C ASN A 125 -8.44 -12.57 27.17
N LEU A 126 -7.38 -13.04 26.52
CA LEU A 126 -7.21 -12.90 25.08
C LEU A 126 -7.99 -13.99 24.34
N THR A 127 -8.66 -13.59 23.28
CA THR A 127 -9.29 -14.50 22.32
C THR A 127 -8.63 -14.32 20.96
N GLN A 128 -8.29 -15.41 20.29
CA GLN A 128 -7.67 -15.40 18.96
C GLN A 128 -8.57 -14.69 17.94
N ASN A 129 -7.93 -13.99 16.98
CA ASN A 129 -8.63 -13.42 15.85
C ASN A 129 -9.33 -14.49 15.03
N THR A 130 -10.53 -14.15 14.50
CA THR A 130 -11.35 -15.10 13.73
C THR A 130 -10.59 -15.71 12.56
N GLY A 131 -10.64 -17.02 12.46
CA GLY A 131 -10.03 -17.78 11.34
C GLY A 131 -8.62 -18.34 11.64
N TYR A 132 -8.09 -18.09 12.84
CA TYR A 132 -6.80 -18.65 13.29
C TYR A 132 -6.94 -19.67 14.40
#